data_e4c69320e1d053447f388e9d5ad09327
#
_entry.id   e4c69320e1d053447f388e9d5ad09327
#
_cell.length_a   1.000
_cell.length_b   1.000
_cell.length_c   1.000
_cell.angle_alpha   90.00
_cell.angle_beta   90.00
_cell.angle_gamma   90.00
#
_symmetry.space_group_name_H-M   'P 1'
#
loop_
_entity.id
_entity.type
_entity.pdbx_description
1 polymer ?
#
loop_
_entity_poly.entity_id
_entity_poly.type
_entity_poly.pdbx_seq_one_letter_code
_entity_poly.pdbx_strand_id
1 'polypeptide(L)'
;MASLKELLVVIPHSGILVPPELSIDSLDGGFPALLRNVDWHTNYLYDLTDLLENQQVVFPYCSLLLEANRHPEIIEDCVPLVDVDGKPLYRPDAEPSEELRRHLAYKYLRAFNRRIEALITAGAEFLLDGHSTIVARGMKADQIDIMSFQHSRLDTDRKDYAPLVYAETYAEALQKRLPDVTVTVNASEYYQVYGHICAAHSVNGFSRAGKLVPALSQETSHGLYLDEAGRPDLQAIDRLRRAFADALVETLTSIRRLHTPSRVIDLNVQRQSFDFDCGLKALQMVLAYYGVEEREDLLLSELGTEPELGTPVSAMVEFAQRRGFEVRAGPDWTLDDVKAQIDEGHPVIVLVQAWAERRMSLSEWRRNFDDGHYVVVVGYEGDSLFFEDPASFHRTWLKAPEFLARWHDLDPSTGEKLMQFGLVLHGKEPVGKGLRPMQ
;
A
#
# COMPACT_ATOMS: atom_id res chain seq x y z
N MET A 1 -16.56 -13.54 -17.52
CA MET A 1 -16.48 -12.69 -16.31
C MET A 1 -15.17 -13.00 -15.62
N ALA A 2 -14.46 -11.98 -15.16
CA ALA A 2 -13.25 -12.20 -14.37
C ALA A 2 -13.67 -12.63 -12.96
N SER A 3 -13.03 -13.66 -12.38
CA SER A 3 -13.28 -14.08 -11.00
C SER A 3 -12.18 -13.50 -10.11
N LEU A 4 -12.55 -12.75 -9.07
CA LEU A 4 -11.64 -12.18 -8.06
C LEU A 4 -12.04 -12.66 -6.66
N LYS A 5 -12.05 -13.98 -6.43
CA LYS A 5 -12.42 -14.59 -5.14
C LYS A 5 -11.52 -14.15 -3.98
N GLU A 6 -10.33 -13.66 -4.30
CA GLU A 6 -9.37 -13.10 -3.35
C GLU A 6 -9.65 -11.63 -2.98
N LEU A 7 -10.57 -10.95 -3.66
CA LEU A 7 -11.03 -9.62 -3.28
C LEU A 7 -12.09 -9.72 -2.18
N LEU A 8 -11.88 -8.99 -1.09
CA LEU A 8 -12.86 -8.78 -0.02
C LEU A 8 -13.33 -7.33 -0.06
N VAL A 9 -14.61 -7.13 -0.30
CA VAL A 9 -15.27 -5.83 -0.18
C VAL A 9 -15.97 -5.73 1.16
N VAL A 10 -15.67 -4.67 1.92
CA VAL A 10 -16.28 -4.39 3.23
C VAL A 10 -17.10 -3.11 3.12
N ILE A 11 -18.34 -3.14 3.62
CA ILE A 11 -19.26 -2.01 3.55
C ILE A 11 -19.80 -1.76 4.97
N PRO A 12 -19.21 -0.81 5.73
CA PRO A 12 -19.54 -0.65 7.15
C PRO A 12 -20.76 0.25 7.42
N HIS A 13 -21.14 1.14 6.51
CA HIS A 13 -22.03 2.27 6.84
C HIS A 13 -23.37 2.29 6.10
N SER A 14 -23.68 1.27 5.30
CA SER A 14 -24.99 1.20 4.60
C SER A 14 -26.15 0.70 5.45
N GLY A 15 -25.87 0.22 6.66
CA GLY A 15 -26.84 -0.40 7.53
C GLY A 15 -27.81 0.61 8.17
N ILE A 16 -29.06 0.19 8.34
CA ILE A 16 -30.12 0.99 8.97
C ILE A 16 -30.82 0.26 10.15
N LEU A 17 -30.40 -0.96 10.46
CA LEU A 17 -31.00 -1.72 11.56
C LEU A 17 -30.63 -1.11 12.90
N VAL A 18 -31.58 -1.16 13.82
CA VAL A 18 -31.37 -0.83 15.21
C VAL A 18 -31.18 -2.13 16.00
N PRO A 19 -30.14 -2.24 16.83
CA PRO A 19 -29.98 -3.39 17.72
C PRO A 19 -31.21 -3.60 18.56
N PRO A 20 -31.72 -4.82 18.75
CA PRO A 20 -32.92 -5.07 19.50
C PRO A 20 -32.82 -4.71 21.00
N GLU A 21 -31.60 -4.51 21.49
CA GLU A 21 -31.33 -4.03 22.86
C GLU A 21 -31.56 -2.52 23.03
N LEU A 22 -31.66 -1.76 21.92
CA LEU A 22 -31.92 -0.33 21.93
C LEU A 22 -33.35 -0.05 21.50
N SER A 23 -33.99 0.91 22.16
CA SER A 23 -35.31 1.39 21.76
C SER A 23 -35.19 2.58 20.83
N ILE A 24 -35.92 2.59 19.73
CA ILE A 24 -36.06 3.77 18.85
C ILE A 24 -36.64 4.96 19.63
N ASP A 25 -37.50 4.69 20.60
CA ASP A 25 -38.13 5.73 21.44
C ASP A 25 -37.12 6.43 22.38
N SER A 26 -35.95 5.84 22.63
CA SER A 26 -34.89 6.48 23.39
C SER A 26 -34.09 7.52 22.57
N LEU A 27 -34.25 7.52 21.26
CA LEU A 27 -33.48 8.40 20.37
C LEU A 27 -34.08 9.82 20.33
N ASP A 28 -33.19 10.82 20.33
CA ASP A 28 -33.56 12.20 20.07
C ASP A 28 -33.89 12.41 18.60
N GLY A 29 -35.14 12.79 18.29
CA GLY A 29 -35.65 12.84 16.91
C GLY A 29 -36.12 11.51 16.33
N GLY A 30 -36.05 10.41 17.07
CA GLY A 30 -36.53 9.08 16.67
C GLY A 30 -35.80 8.48 15.44
N PHE A 31 -36.50 7.59 14.73
CA PHE A 31 -35.92 6.90 13.57
C PHE A 31 -35.32 7.84 12.48
N PRO A 32 -35.93 8.99 12.11
CA PRO A 32 -35.35 9.90 11.13
C PRO A 32 -33.94 10.41 11.50
N ALA A 33 -33.63 10.48 12.80
CA ALA A 33 -32.28 10.91 13.23
C ALA A 33 -31.20 9.94 12.79
N LEU A 34 -31.52 8.64 12.75
CA LEU A 34 -30.54 7.59 12.31
C LEU A 34 -30.16 7.68 10.85
N LEU A 35 -31.02 8.32 10.04
CA LEU A 35 -30.83 8.34 8.58
C LEU A 35 -29.85 9.42 8.12
N ARG A 36 -29.35 10.27 9.02
CA ARG A 36 -28.49 11.41 8.68
C ARG A 36 -27.09 11.02 8.25
N ASN A 37 -26.57 9.89 8.77
CA ASN A 37 -25.19 9.46 8.56
C ASN A 37 -25.12 8.07 7.90
N VAL A 38 -26.11 7.73 7.09
CA VAL A 38 -26.08 6.49 6.31
C VAL A 38 -25.36 6.76 5.00
N ASP A 39 -24.40 5.91 4.67
CA ASP A 39 -23.83 5.85 3.34
C ASP A 39 -24.83 5.17 2.41
N TRP A 40 -25.79 5.98 1.93
CA TRP A 40 -26.95 5.50 1.20
C TRP A 40 -26.57 4.71 -0.04
N HIS A 41 -27.15 3.51 -0.15
CA HIS A 41 -27.00 2.63 -1.31
C HIS A 41 -25.58 2.09 -1.56
N THR A 42 -24.63 2.27 -0.65
CA THR A 42 -23.29 1.68 -0.79
C THR A 42 -23.32 0.16 -0.82
N ASN A 43 -24.29 -0.47 -0.19
CA ASN A 43 -24.54 -1.92 -0.29
C ASN A 43 -24.89 -2.36 -1.73
N TYR A 44 -25.43 -1.48 -2.58
CA TYR A 44 -25.63 -1.73 -4.02
C TYR A 44 -24.42 -1.24 -4.81
N LEU A 45 -23.89 -0.07 -4.49
CA LEU A 45 -22.77 0.55 -5.21
C LEU A 45 -21.51 -0.32 -5.20
N TYR A 46 -21.23 -0.98 -4.07
CA TYR A 46 -20.07 -1.86 -3.89
C TYR A 46 -20.43 -3.36 -3.94
N ASP A 47 -21.64 -3.72 -4.30
CA ASP A 47 -21.97 -5.12 -4.62
C ASP A 47 -21.40 -5.49 -5.99
N LEU A 48 -20.22 -6.09 -5.98
CA LEU A 48 -19.51 -6.55 -7.17
C LEU A 48 -19.59 -8.07 -7.33
N THR A 49 -20.37 -8.76 -6.51
CA THR A 49 -20.40 -10.21 -6.43
C THR A 49 -20.87 -10.88 -7.73
N ASP A 50 -21.81 -10.27 -8.45
CA ASP A 50 -22.30 -10.74 -9.74
C ASP A 50 -21.33 -10.46 -10.90
N LEU A 51 -20.40 -9.51 -10.72
CA LEU A 51 -19.39 -9.12 -11.72
C LEU A 51 -18.06 -9.84 -11.52
N LEU A 52 -17.65 -10.08 -10.27
CA LEU A 52 -16.32 -10.54 -9.91
C LEU A 52 -16.27 -11.84 -9.11
N GLU A 53 -17.41 -12.38 -8.66
CA GLU A 53 -17.48 -13.50 -7.69
C GLU A 53 -16.67 -13.25 -6.41
N ASN A 54 -16.46 -11.97 -6.05
CA ASN A 54 -15.68 -11.56 -4.89
C ASN A 54 -16.37 -11.91 -3.57
N GLN A 55 -15.61 -11.85 -2.48
CA GLN A 55 -16.16 -11.95 -1.13
C GLN A 55 -16.66 -10.58 -0.67
N GLN A 56 -17.73 -10.56 0.14
CA GLN A 56 -18.35 -9.32 0.62
C GLN A 56 -18.81 -9.45 2.07
N VAL A 57 -18.65 -8.38 2.82
CA VAL A 57 -19.21 -8.23 4.18
C VAL A 57 -19.90 -6.87 4.30
N VAL A 58 -21.16 -6.88 4.62
CA VAL A 58 -21.96 -5.67 4.87
C VAL A 58 -22.34 -5.61 6.34
N PHE A 59 -22.12 -4.47 6.99
CA PHE A 59 -22.60 -4.26 8.35
C PHE A 59 -24.06 -3.78 8.31
N PRO A 60 -25.00 -4.49 8.94
CA PRO A 60 -26.42 -4.19 8.74
C PRO A 60 -26.98 -3.14 9.68
N TYR A 61 -26.25 -2.76 10.74
CA TYR A 61 -26.72 -1.83 11.74
C TYR A 61 -26.32 -0.39 11.44
N CYS A 62 -27.11 0.56 11.94
CA CYS A 62 -26.88 1.98 11.75
C CYS A 62 -25.56 2.43 12.41
N SER A 63 -24.71 3.09 11.64
CA SER A 63 -23.38 3.57 12.07
C SER A 63 -23.46 4.60 13.21
N LEU A 64 -24.54 5.37 13.33
CA LEU A 64 -24.74 6.26 14.48
C LEU A 64 -24.92 5.52 15.80
N LEU A 65 -25.38 4.27 15.77
CA LEU A 65 -25.56 3.46 16.97
C LEU A 65 -24.40 2.51 17.22
N LEU A 66 -23.83 1.99 16.12
CA LEU A 66 -22.73 1.04 16.13
C LEU A 66 -21.78 1.40 14.99
N GLU A 67 -20.73 2.12 15.31
CA GLU A 67 -19.75 2.57 14.32
C GLU A 67 -18.74 1.45 14.00
N ALA A 68 -19.00 0.73 12.91
CA ALA A 68 -18.25 -0.46 12.54
C ALA A 68 -16.81 -0.17 12.08
N ASN A 69 -16.52 1.07 11.68
CA ASN A 69 -15.20 1.50 11.30
C ASN A 69 -14.42 2.21 12.43
N ARG A 70 -14.74 1.85 13.69
CA ARG A 70 -14.02 2.27 14.90
C ARG A 70 -13.56 1.07 15.71
N HIS A 71 -12.51 1.26 16.51
CA HIS A 71 -11.96 0.19 17.34
C HIS A 71 -13.01 -0.28 18.37
N PRO A 72 -13.39 -1.58 18.40
CA PRO A 72 -14.51 -2.08 19.22
C PRO A 72 -14.24 -2.04 20.74
N GLU A 73 -13.05 -1.69 21.18
CA GLU A 73 -12.69 -1.51 22.61
C GLU A 73 -12.74 -0.04 23.05
N ILE A 74 -12.81 0.90 22.10
CA ILE A 74 -12.95 2.33 22.37
C ILE A 74 -14.47 2.65 22.31
N ILE A 75 -15.14 2.45 23.43
CA ILE A 75 -16.60 2.47 23.50
C ILE A 75 -17.19 3.84 23.13
N GLU A 76 -16.49 4.90 23.45
CA GLU A 76 -16.87 6.28 23.13
C GLU A 76 -16.97 6.50 21.62
N ASP A 77 -16.11 5.87 20.85
CA ASP A 77 -16.02 6.01 19.40
C ASP A 77 -16.93 5.01 18.66
N CYS A 78 -17.00 3.75 19.15
CA CYS A 78 -17.69 2.68 18.42
C CYS A 78 -19.18 2.50 18.81
N VAL A 79 -19.60 3.00 19.97
CA VAL A 79 -21.02 3.09 20.41
C VAL A 79 -21.24 4.49 20.99
N PRO A 80 -21.29 5.51 20.11
CA PRO A 80 -21.30 6.90 20.53
C PRO A 80 -22.62 7.31 21.21
N LEU A 81 -22.57 8.36 22.02
CA LEU A 81 -23.73 9.02 22.61
C LEU A 81 -24.08 10.32 21.88
N VAL A 82 -23.22 10.77 20.98
CA VAL A 82 -23.38 11.97 20.17
C VAL A 82 -23.17 11.65 18.69
N ASP A 83 -23.80 12.41 17.82
CA ASP A 83 -23.56 12.32 16.38
C ASP A 83 -22.21 12.97 15.98
N VAL A 84 -21.89 12.94 14.71
CA VAL A 84 -20.64 13.51 14.15
C VAL A 84 -20.53 15.04 14.34
N ASP A 85 -21.63 15.72 14.60
CA ASP A 85 -21.69 17.16 14.89
C ASP A 85 -21.67 17.45 16.41
N GLY A 86 -21.56 16.40 17.23
CA GLY A 86 -21.57 16.51 18.71
C GLY A 86 -22.95 16.68 19.34
N LYS A 87 -24.03 16.44 18.57
CA LYS A 87 -25.40 16.52 19.10
C LYS A 87 -25.78 15.21 19.79
N PRO A 88 -26.48 15.26 20.93
CA PRO A 88 -26.96 14.05 21.60
C PRO A 88 -27.79 13.16 20.66
N LEU A 89 -27.49 11.84 20.69
CA LEU A 89 -28.28 10.83 19.97
C LEU A 89 -29.51 10.36 20.77
N TYR A 90 -29.45 10.48 22.06
CA TYR A 90 -30.46 9.96 22.94
C TYR A 90 -31.18 11.11 23.66
N ARG A 91 -32.45 10.89 24.03
CA ARG A 91 -33.20 11.78 24.89
C ARG A 91 -32.56 11.84 26.28
N PRO A 92 -32.74 12.92 27.04
CA PRO A 92 -32.27 12.98 28.42
C PRO A 92 -32.73 11.76 29.23
N ASP A 93 -31.81 11.19 30.00
CA ASP A 93 -32.02 10.00 30.86
C ASP A 93 -32.37 8.68 30.10
N ALA A 94 -32.25 8.67 28.76
CA ALA A 94 -32.53 7.50 27.93
C ALA A 94 -31.24 6.93 27.26
N GLU A 95 -30.11 7.41 27.66
CA GLU A 95 -28.79 6.93 27.14
C GLU A 95 -28.55 5.47 27.57
N PRO A 96 -27.99 4.62 26.68
CA PRO A 96 -27.59 3.28 27.06
C PRO A 96 -26.46 3.32 28.09
N SER A 97 -26.55 2.46 29.10
CA SER A 97 -25.50 2.33 30.11
C SER A 97 -24.17 1.90 29.48
N GLU A 98 -23.04 2.19 30.12
CA GLU A 98 -21.74 1.77 29.67
C GLU A 98 -21.65 0.24 29.51
N GLU A 99 -22.26 -0.52 30.40
CA GLU A 99 -22.34 -1.97 30.32
C GLU A 99 -23.07 -2.43 29.04
N LEU A 100 -24.20 -1.83 28.72
CA LEU A 100 -24.95 -2.11 27.50
C LEU A 100 -24.14 -1.74 26.27
N ARG A 101 -23.46 -0.59 26.25
CA ARG A 101 -22.58 -0.17 25.14
C ARG A 101 -21.45 -1.17 24.91
N ARG A 102 -20.79 -1.65 25.98
CA ARG A 102 -19.77 -2.70 25.90
C ARG A 102 -20.33 -4.03 25.38
N HIS A 103 -21.54 -4.39 25.83
CA HIS A 103 -22.23 -5.58 25.32
C HIS A 103 -22.50 -5.47 23.80
N LEU A 104 -23.00 -4.34 23.34
CA LEU A 104 -23.27 -4.08 21.92
C LEU A 104 -22.00 -4.14 21.07
N ALA A 105 -20.93 -3.50 21.50
CA ALA A 105 -19.63 -3.56 20.81
C ALA A 105 -19.11 -5.00 20.72
N TYR A 106 -19.19 -5.75 21.81
CA TYR A 106 -18.76 -7.14 21.85
C TYR A 106 -19.61 -8.02 20.92
N LYS A 107 -20.93 -7.90 20.99
CA LYS A 107 -21.86 -8.76 20.26
C LYS A 107 -21.82 -8.49 18.76
N TYR A 108 -21.78 -7.25 18.32
CA TYR A 108 -21.96 -6.86 16.93
C TYR A 108 -20.64 -6.49 16.24
N LEU A 109 -19.86 -5.57 16.81
CA LEU A 109 -18.67 -5.07 16.15
C LEU A 109 -17.53 -6.09 16.15
N ARG A 110 -17.31 -6.79 17.25
CA ARG A 110 -16.34 -7.89 17.27
C ARG A 110 -16.76 -9.06 16.38
N ALA A 111 -18.05 -9.33 16.24
CA ALA A 111 -18.54 -10.37 15.34
C ALA A 111 -18.29 -9.99 13.87
N PHE A 112 -18.49 -8.71 13.54
CA PHE A 112 -18.20 -8.16 12.22
C PHE A 112 -16.71 -8.27 11.88
N ASN A 113 -15.82 -7.82 12.77
CA ASN A 113 -14.37 -7.94 12.59
C ASN A 113 -13.92 -9.41 12.45
N ARG A 114 -14.45 -10.32 13.27
CA ARG A 114 -14.17 -11.77 13.14
C ARG A 114 -14.62 -12.33 11.80
N ARG A 115 -15.69 -11.81 11.22
CA ARG A 115 -16.13 -12.24 9.88
C ARG A 115 -15.12 -11.82 8.81
N ILE A 116 -14.59 -10.59 8.88
CA ILE A 116 -13.51 -10.09 7.99
C ILE A 116 -12.27 -10.98 8.16
N GLU A 117 -11.81 -11.22 9.39
CA GLU A 117 -10.67 -12.09 9.70
C GLU A 117 -10.84 -13.51 9.12
N ALA A 118 -12.03 -14.09 9.25
CA ALA A 118 -12.32 -15.41 8.73
C ALA A 118 -12.22 -15.45 7.19
N LEU A 119 -12.65 -14.43 6.49
CA LEU A 119 -12.55 -14.34 5.03
C LEU A 119 -11.11 -14.13 4.56
N ILE A 120 -10.33 -13.31 5.28
CA ILE A 120 -8.89 -13.17 5.02
C ILE A 120 -8.18 -14.52 5.22
N THR A 121 -8.49 -15.23 6.30
CA THR A 121 -7.94 -16.56 6.56
C THR A 121 -8.34 -17.58 5.49
N ALA A 122 -9.56 -17.47 4.96
CA ALA A 122 -10.08 -18.33 3.91
C ALA A 122 -9.51 -18.03 2.51
N GLY A 123 -8.69 -16.99 2.35
CA GLY A 123 -7.99 -16.72 1.10
C GLY A 123 -8.23 -15.37 0.46
N ALA A 124 -8.88 -14.43 1.15
CA ALA A 124 -8.86 -13.05 0.66
C ALA A 124 -7.42 -12.49 0.71
N GLU A 125 -7.01 -11.80 -0.35
CA GLU A 125 -5.64 -11.28 -0.52
C GLU A 125 -5.60 -9.76 -0.70
N PHE A 126 -6.76 -9.14 -0.90
CA PHE A 126 -6.92 -7.71 -1.05
C PHE A 126 -8.25 -7.26 -0.44
N LEU A 127 -8.25 -6.11 0.26
CA LEU A 127 -9.44 -5.55 0.90
C LEU A 127 -9.78 -4.19 0.29
N LEU A 128 -11.04 -4.00 -0.07
CA LEU A 128 -11.62 -2.70 -0.43
C LEU A 128 -12.65 -2.32 0.65
N ASP A 129 -12.42 -1.22 1.36
CA ASP A 129 -13.33 -0.63 2.34
C ASP A 129 -14.14 0.47 1.65
N GLY A 130 -15.42 0.20 1.39
CA GLY A 130 -16.28 1.00 0.53
C GLY A 130 -17.16 1.95 1.31
N HIS A 131 -17.00 3.26 1.06
CA HIS A 131 -17.71 4.35 1.69
C HIS A 131 -18.33 5.31 0.69
N SER A 132 -19.23 6.14 1.17
CA SER A 132 -19.71 7.28 0.40
C SER A 132 -19.95 8.49 1.29
N THR A 133 -19.89 9.67 0.69
CA THR A 133 -20.01 10.90 1.45
C THR A 133 -20.83 11.98 0.74
N ILE A 134 -21.38 12.88 1.54
CA ILE A 134 -22.03 14.10 1.05
C ILE A 134 -20.98 15.16 0.70
N VAL A 135 -21.30 16.00 -0.28
CA VAL A 135 -20.44 17.08 -0.79
C VAL A 135 -19.95 18.06 0.29
N ALA A 136 -20.63 18.14 1.42
CA ALA A 136 -20.36 19.12 2.49
C ALA A 136 -19.05 18.89 3.27
N ARG A 137 -18.28 17.82 3.00
CA ARG A 137 -17.06 17.47 3.75
C ARG A 137 -15.78 17.45 2.88
N GLY A 138 -15.61 18.47 2.07
CA GLY A 138 -14.38 18.66 1.30
C GLY A 138 -14.28 17.87 -0.01
N MET A 139 -15.23 16.98 -0.31
CA MET A 139 -15.32 16.31 -1.60
C MET A 139 -16.22 17.07 -2.58
N LYS A 140 -15.88 17.03 -3.87
CA LYS A 140 -16.73 17.55 -4.95
C LYS A 140 -17.84 16.55 -5.25
N ALA A 141 -18.93 17.05 -5.87
CA ALA A 141 -20.06 16.20 -6.27
C ALA A 141 -19.70 15.09 -7.28
N ASP A 142 -18.65 15.32 -8.06
CA ASP A 142 -18.15 14.43 -9.12
C ASP A 142 -16.86 13.70 -8.72
N GLN A 143 -16.62 13.49 -7.42
CA GLN A 143 -15.32 12.97 -6.95
C GLN A 143 -15.40 11.56 -6.36
N ILE A 144 -14.36 10.79 -6.63
CA ILE A 144 -13.99 9.56 -5.92
C ILE A 144 -12.59 9.75 -5.36
N ASP A 145 -12.37 9.45 -4.08
CA ASP A 145 -11.05 9.48 -3.46
C ASP A 145 -10.63 8.08 -2.99
N ILE A 146 -9.41 7.69 -3.34
CA ILE A 146 -8.82 6.39 -2.98
C ILE A 146 -7.76 6.64 -1.91
N MET A 147 -7.94 6.04 -0.75
CA MET A 147 -7.03 6.20 0.38
C MET A 147 -6.19 4.95 0.59
N SER A 148 -4.88 5.11 0.66
CA SER A 148 -3.91 4.05 0.97
C SER A 148 -3.30 4.19 2.36
N PHE A 149 -3.61 5.28 3.09
CA PHE A 149 -3.17 5.52 4.45
C PHE A 149 -4.15 6.44 5.20
N GLN A 150 -4.02 6.45 6.53
CA GLN A 150 -4.67 7.44 7.39
C GLN A 150 -3.73 7.90 8.50
N HIS A 151 -3.98 9.09 9.04
CA HIS A 151 -3.36 9.55 10.27
C HIS A 151 -4.22 9.19 11.48
N SER A 152 -3.59 8.76 12.58
CA SER A 152 -4.31 8.51 13.82
C SER A 152 -4.67 9.83 14.52
N ARG A 153 -5.85 9.88 15.15
CA ARG A 153 -6.23 10.99 16.02
C ARG A 153 -5.32 11.14 17.26
N LEU A 154 -4.71 10.06 17.67
CA LEU A 154 -3.92 9.97 18.90
C LEU A 154 -2.41 10.01 18.65
N ASP A 155 -2.02 9.81 17.42
CA ASP A 155 -0.63 9.75 16.99
C ASP A 155 -0.46 10.55 15.72
N THR A 156 0.61 11.30 15.64
CA THR A 156 1.06 11.94 14.40
C THR A 156 1.54 10.90 13.38
N ASP A 157 1.55 9.63 13.76
CA ASP A 157 2.04 8.55 12.94
C ASP A 157 1.04 8.18 11.84
N ARG A 158 1.55 8.19 10.64
CA ARG A 158 0.86 7.71 9.44
C ARG A 158 0.73 6.19 9.49
N LYS A 159 -0.47 5.69 9.20
CA LYS A 159 -0.72 4.25 9.01
C LYS A 159 -1.00 3.96 7.54
N ASP A 160 -0.03 3.35 6.88
CA ASP A 160 -0.20 2.89 5.50
C ASP A 160 -0.98 1.57 5.49
N TYR A 161 -1.99 1.47 4.64
CA TYR A 161 -2.82 0.28 4.44
C TYR A 161 -2.37 -0.54 3.25
N ALA A 162 -1.79 0.12 2.26
CA ALA A 162 -1.19 -0.48 1.09
C ALA A 162 -0.06 0.41 0.56
N PRO A 163 0.87 -0.12 -0.25
CA PRO A 163 1.78 0.71 -1.02
C PRO A 163 0.99 1.73 -1.85
N LEU A 164 1.45 2.99 -1.85
CA LEU A 164 0.76 4.08 -2.57
C LEU A 164 0.43 3.72 -4.01
N VAL A 165 1.38 3.08 -4.69
CA VAL A 165 1.22 2.70 -6.10
C VAL A 165 -0.02 1.83 -6.34
N TYR A 166 -0.52 1.09 -5.34
CA TYR A 166 -1.77 0.33 -5.49
C TYR A 166 -2.96 1.27 -5.62
N ALA A 167 -3.00 2.33 -4.80
CA ALA A 167 -4.01 3.38 -4.90
C ALA A 167 -3.90 4.17 -6.22
N GLU A 168 -2.68 4.52 -6.62
CA GLU A 168 -2.41 5.22 -7.88
C GLU A 168 -2.81 4.38 -9.10
N THR A 169 -2.45 3.09 -9.14
CA THR A 169 -2.85 2.17 -10.21
C THR A 169 -4.36 2.02 -10.29
N TYR A 170 -5.03 1.93 -9.13
CA TYR A 170 -6.49 1.83 -9.09
C TYR A 170 -7.16 3.13 -9.53
N ALA A 171 -6.68 4.27 -9.08
CA ALA A 171 -7.18 5.58 -9.48
C ALA A 171 -6.99 5.85 -10.97
N GLU A 172 -5.85 5.51 -11.56
CA GLU A 172 -5.60 5.59 -13.00
C GLU A 172 -6.56 4.71 -13.80
N ALA A 173 -6.78 3.48 -13.32
CA ALA A 173 -7.71 2.54 -13.95
C ALA A 173 -9.18 3.03 -13.88
N LEU A 174 -9.56 3.66 -12.76
CA LEU A 174 -10.88 4.30 -12.60
C LEU A 174 -11.02 5.53 -13.51
N GLN A 175 -10.03 6.45 -13.49
CA GLN A 175 -10.07 7.68 -14.30
C GLN A 175 -10.21 7.38 -15.79
N LYS A 176 -9.57 6.32 -16.26
CA LYS A 176 -9.68 5.84 -17.65
C LYS A 176 -11.11 5.40 -18.02
N ARG A 177 -11.86 4.83 -17.06
CA ARG A 177 -13.24 4.33 -17.25
C ARG A 177 -14.31 5.37 -16.97
N LEU A 178 -13.97 6.35 -16.16
CA LEU A 178 -14.83 7.44 -15.70
C LEU A 178 -14.18 8.79 -16.01
N PRO A 179 -14.04 9.17 -17.30
CA PRO A 179 -13.32 10.39 -17.68
C PRO A 179 -14.02 11.69 -17.24
N ASP A 180 -15.30 11.63 -16.91
CA ASP A 180 -16.14 12.70 -16.40
C ASP A 180 -16.17 12.80 -14.85
N VAL A 181 -15.47 11.90 -14.15
CA VAL A 181 -15.38 11.86 -12.69
C VAL A 181 -13.98 12.30 -12.27
N THR A 182 -13.88 13.07 -11.21
CA THR A 182 -12.60 13.44 -10.60
C THR A 182 -12.14 12.31 -9.69
N VAL A 183 -11.10 11.57 -10.09
CA VAL A 183 -10.51 10.52 -9.24
C VAL A 183 -9.23 11.05 -8.60
N THR A 184 -9.16 10.97 -7.28
CA THR A 184 -8.03 11.45 -6.49
C THR A 184 -7.43 10.34 -5.60
N VAL A 185 -6.21 10.56 -5.12
CA VAL A 185 -5.54 9.66 -4.18
C VAL A 185 -5.14 10.44 -2.95
N ASN A 186 -5.63 10.01 -1.78
CA ASN A 186 -5.31 10.60 -0.48
C ASN A 186 -5.57 12.13 -0.43
N ALA A 187 -6.61 12.62 -1.09
CA ALA A 187 -6.91 14.03 -1.21
C ALA A 187 -8.03 14.51 -0.30
N SER A 188 -8.92 13.61 0.15
CA SER A 188 -10.04 13.98 1.01
C SER A 188 -9.61 14.21 2.46
N GLU A 189 -10.40 14.98 3.20
CA GLU A 189 -10.19 15.20 4.64
C GLU A 189 -10.37 13.93 5.48
N TYR A 190 -10.94 12.87 4.93
CA TYR A 190 -11.15 11.60 5.60
C TYR A 190 -9.86 10.85 5.95
N TYR A 191 -8.74 11.14 5.30
CA TYR A 191 -7.44 10.59 5.70
C TYR A 191 -7.03 11.02 7.13
N GLN A 192 -7.62 12.10 7.66
CA GLN A 192 -7.40 12.56 9.03
C GLN A 192 -8.26 11.82 10.05
N VAL A 193 -9.22 11.01 9.59
CA VAL A 193 -10.13 10.25 10.46
C VAL A 193 -9.65 8.80 10.54
N TYR A 194 -9.49 8.29 11.76
CA TYR A 194 -9.06 6.91 11.97
C TYR A 194 -10.11 5.90 11.49
N GLY A 195 -9.78 5.08 10.50
CA GLY A 195 -10.59 3.97 10.03
C GLY A 195 -10.08 2.64 10.58
N HIS A 196 -10.90 1.93 11.37
CA HIS A 196 -10.47 0.69 12.02
C HIS A 196 -10.30 -0.48 11.04
N ILE A 197 -11.19 -0.62 10.05
CA ILE A 197 -11.19 -1.77 9.14
C ILE A 197 -9.85 -1.89 8.42
N CYS A 198 -9.44 -0.87 7.70
CA CYS A 198 -8.15 -0.89 7.03
C CYS A 198 -6.98 -0.99 8.01
N ALA A 199 -7.01 -0.26 9.13
CA ALA A 199 -5.93 -0.28 10.11
C ALA A 199 -5.77 -1.63 10.82
N ALA A 200 -6.87 -2.36 11.06
CA ALA A 200 -6.83 -3.64 11.76
C ALA A 200 -6.46 -4.82 10.88
N HIS A 201 -6.76 -4.76 9.57
CA HIS A 201 -6.66 -5.90 8.66
C HIS A 201 -5.64 -5.71 7.53
N SER A 202 -5.01 -4.53 7.43
CA SER A 202 -4.00 -4.26 6.42
C SER A 202 -2.58 -4.67 6.84
N VAL A 203 -1.63 -4.55 5.92
CA VAL A 203 -0.21 -4.85 6.15
C VAL A 203 0.41 -4.08 7.32
N ASN A 204 -0.10 -2.89 7.64
CA ASN A 204 0.35 -2.08 8.77
C ASN A 204 -0.59 -2.16 9.99
N GLY A 205 -1.66 -2.96 9.91
CA GLY A 205 -2.57 -3.24 11.00
C GLY A 205 -2.26 -4.58 11.68
N PHE A 206 -2.96 -4.84 12.78
CA PHE A 206 -2.88 -6.11 13.51
C PHE A 206 -4.10 -6.96 13.19
N SER A 207 -3.90 -8.13 12.58
CA SER A 207 -4.95 -9.13 12.35
C SER A 207 -4.78 -10.33 13.28
N ARG A 208 -5.87 -10.73 13.93
CA ARG A 208 -5.91 -11.97 14.74
C ARG A 208 -5.77 -13.22 13.89
N ALA A 209 -6.08 -13.15 12.62
CA ALA A 209 -5.87 -14.24 11.66
C ALA A 209 -4.38 -14.49 11.36
N GLY A 210 -3.48 -13.63 11.84
CA GLY A 210 -2.05 -13.71 11.58
C GLY A 210 -1.66 -13.45 10.13
N LYS A 211 -2.61 -13.07 9.28
CA LYS A 211 -2.42 -12.67 7.88
C LYS A 211 -2.91 -11.24 7.72
N LEU A 212 -2.07 -10.38 7.16
CA LEU A 212 -2.43 -9.03 6.75
C LEU A 212 -2.52 -8.97 5.24
N VAL A 213 -3.43 -8.16 4.72
CA VAL A 213 -3.64 -7.97 3.29
C VAL A 213 -3.54 -6.50 2.92
N PRO A 214 -3.09 -6.13 1.72
CA PRO A 214 -3.21 -4.75 1.25
C PRO A 214 -4.66 -4.30 1.29
N ALA A 215 -4.90 -3.07 1.76
CA ALA A 215 -6.24 -2.50 1.86
C ALA A 215 -6.28 -1.11 1.23
N LEU A 216 -7.36 -0.79 0.55
CA LEU A 216 -7.70 0.56 0.11
C LEU A 216 -9.05 0.95 0.70
N SER A 217 -9.19 2.18 1.14
CA SER A 217 -10.49 2.77 1.45
C SER A 217 -10.91 3.66 0.29
N GLN A 218 -12.17 3.58 -0.11
CA GLN A 218 -12.72 4.37 -1.21
C GLN A 218 -13.91 5.18 -0.74
N GLU A 219 -13.80 6.50 -0.89
CA GLU A 219 -14.90 7.44 -0.71
C GLU A 219 -15.51 7.82 -2.06
N THR A 220 -16.81 7.61 -2.22
CA THR A 220 -17.55 7.96 -3.44
C THR A 220 -18.56 9.05 -3.12
N SER A 221 -18.50 10.19 -3.81
CA SER A 221 -19.45 11.28 -3.60
C SER A 221 -20.88 10.87 -3.94
N HIS A 222 -21.82 11.21 -3.06
CA HIS A 222 -23.27 11.03 -3.29
C HIS A 222 -23.74 11.68 -4.61
N GLY A 223 -23.13 12.80 -5.02
CA GLY A 223 -23.47 13.50 -6.25
C GLY A 223 -23.26 12.69 -7.53
N LEU A 224 -22.53 11.56 -7.48
CA LEU A 224 -22.30 10.68 -8.61
C LEU A 224 -23.47 9.72 -8.87
N TYR A 225 -24.35 9.47 -7.87
CA TYR A 225 -25.38 8.44 -7.99
C TYR A 225 -26.68 8.73 -7.21
N LEU A 226 -26.77 9.86 -6.52
CA LEU A 226 -27.99 10.34 -5.89
C LEU A 226 -28.43 11.68 -6.50
N ASP A 227 -29.74 11.86 -6.67
CA ASP A 227 -30.30 13.16 -7.03
C ASP A 227 -30.39 14.11 -5.81
N GLU A 228 -30.81 15.36 -6.03
CA GLU A 228 -30.98 16.37 -4.98
C GLU A 228 -31.96 15.96 -3.87
N ALA A 229 -32.85 15.04 -4.15
CA ALA A 229 -33.80 14.47 -3.18
C ALA A 229 -33.27 13.20 -2.48
N GLY A 230 -32.01 12.81 -2.74
CA GLY A 230 -31.38 11.61 -2.18
C GLY A 230 -31.88 10.31 -2.82
N ARG A 231 -32.54 10.35 -3.96
CA ARG A 231 -33.02 9.15 -4.66
C ARG A 231 -31.91 8.58 -5.53
N PRO A 232 -31.74 7.24 -5.58
CA PRO A 232 -30.69 6.62 -6.36
C PRO A 232 -30.95 6.69 -7.86
N ASP A 233 -29.93 7.04 -8.62
CA ASP A 233 -29.86 6.79 -10.05
C ASP A 233 -29.28 5.39 -10.29
N LEU A 234 -30.14 4.44 -10.60
CA LEU A 234 -29.73 3.03 -10.80
C LEU A 234 -28.82 2.84 -12.01
N GLN A 235 -28.91 3.70 -13.02
CA GLN A 235 -28.01 3.63 -14.19
C GLN A 235 -26.61 4.13 -13.80
N ALA A 236 -26.53 5.21 -13.04
CA ALA A 236 -25.27 5.69 -12.50
C ALA A 236 -24.62 4.67 -11.56
N ILE A 237 -25.39 4.04 -10.68
CA ILE A 237 -24.88 2.96 -9.80
C ILE A 237 -24.33 1.80 -10.65
N ASP A 238 -25.05 1.29 -11.64
CA ASP A 238 -24.56 0.19 -12.50
C ASP A 238 -23.29 0.58 -13.28
N ARG A 239 -23.23 1.80 -13.79
CA ARG A 239 -22.05 2.35 -14.46
C ARG A 239 -20.83 2.38 -13.51
N LEU A 240 -20.99 2.88 -12.29
CA LEU A 240 -19.93 2.95 -11.30
C LEU A 240 -19.47 1.55 -10.88
N ARG A 241 -20.40 0.63 -10.59
CA ARG A 241 -20.09 -0.76 -10.25
C ARG A 241 -19.22 -1.44 -11.32
N ARG A 242 -19.59 -1.31 -12.59
CA ARG A 242 -18.80 -1.86 -13.70
C ARG A 242 -17.42 -1.23 -13.79
N ALA A 243 -17.32 0.09 -13.63
CA ALA A 243 -16.04 0.78 -13.61
C ALA A 243 -15.16 0.32 -12.45
N PHE A 244 -15.73 0.14 -11.25
CA PHE A 244 -15.02 -0.39 -10.08
C PHE A 244 -14.53 -1.82 -10.32
N ALA A 245 -15.40 -2.70 -10.82
CA ALA A 245 -15.06 -4.08 -11.11
C ALA A 245 -13.91 -4.18 -12.12
N ASP A 246 -14.02 -3.50 -13.25
CA ASP A 246 -13.01 -3.54 -14.31
C ASP A 246 -11.68 -2.91 -13.86
N ALA A 247 -11.73 -1.83 -13.07
CA ALA A 247 -10.53 -1.20 -12.54
C ALA A 247 -9.83 -2.07 -11.50
N LEU A 248 -10.59 -2.78 -10.64
CA LEU A 248 -10.04 -3.73 -9.67
C LEU A 248 -9.39 -4.93 -10.37
N VAL A 249 -9.96 -5.47 -11.43
CA VAL A 249 -9.35 -6.53 -12.25
C VAL A 249 -8.00 -6.08 -12.81
N GLU A 250 -7.96 -4.87 -13.43
CA GLU A 250 -6.73 -4.30 -13.99
C GLU A 250 -5.67 -4.09 -12.89
N THR A 251 -6.08 -3.53 -11.76
CA THR A 251 -5.20 -3.24 -10.61
C THR A 251 -4.62 -4.50 -10.01
N LEU A 252 -5.46 -5.48 -9.64
CA LEU A 252 -4.98 -6.71 -9.02
C LEU A 252 -4.13 -7.55 -9.97
N THR A 253 -4.43 -7.52 -11.27
CA THR A 253 -3.57 -8.14 -12.29
C THR A 253 -2.20 -7.47 -12.32
N SER A 254 -2.14 -6.14 -12.28
CA SER A 254 -0.89 -5.38 -12.25
C SER A 254 -0.09 -5.65 -10.97
N ILE A 255 -0.75 -5.65 -9.80
CA ILE A 255 -0.12 -5.96 -8.52
C ILE A 255 0.48 -7.38 -8.51
N ARG A 256 -0.24 -8.37 -9.05
CA ARG A 256 0.27 -9.75 -9.14
C ARG A 256 1.52 -9.85 -10.02
N ARG A 257 1.54 -9.15 -11.14
CA ARG A 257 2.74 -9.09 -11.99
C ARG A 257 3.95 -8.53 -11.26
N LEU A 258 3.74 -7.53 -10.38
CA LEU A 258 4.80 -7.01 -9.53
C LEU A 258 5.34 -8.04 -8.54
N HIS A 259 4.48 -8.92 -8.02
CA HIS A 259 4.89 -9.95 -7.05
C HIS A 259 5.38 -11.25 -7.69
N THR A 260 5.06 -11.51 -8.96
CA THR A 260 5.49 -12.70 -9.71
C THR A 260 6.03 -12.30 -11.09
N PRO A 261 7.14 -11.54 -11.12
CA PRO A 261 7.72 -11.09 -12.38
C PRO A 261 8.21 -12.27 -13.22
N SER A 262 8.04 -12.19 -14.52
CA SER A 262 8.37 -13.26 -15.46
C SER A 262 9.87 -13.52 -15.60
N ARG A 263 10.70 -12.52 -15.28
CA ARG A 263 12.17 -12.60 -15.31
C ARG A 263 12.77 -11.85 -14.12
N VAL A 264 13.38 -12.61 -13.22
CA VAL A 264 14.16 -12.04 -12.12
C VAL A 264 15.42 -12.89 -11.94
N ILE A 265 16.54 -12.22 -11.89
CA ILE A 265 17.82 -12.82 -11.50
C ILE A 265 17.73 -13.15 -10.00
N ASP A 266 17.96 -14.40 -9.65
CA ASP A 266 17.83 -14.88 -8.28
C ASP A 266 19.18 -14.76 -7.55
N LEU A 267 19.35 -13.69 -6.78
CA LEU A 267 20.53 -13.43 -5.97
C LEU A 267 20.44 -14.09 -4.58
N ASN A 268 21.60 -14.35 -3.99
CA ASN A 268 21.73 -14.66 -2.58
C ASN A 268 21.62 -13.34 -1.78
N VAL A 269 20.46 -13.08 -1.23
CA VAL A 269 20.17 -11.80 -0.58
C VAL A 269 21.02 -11.59 0.66
N GLN A 270 21.72 -10.46 0.72
CA GLN A 270 22.49 -10.00 1.89
C GLN A 270 21.85 -8.73 2.42
N ARG A 271 21.73 -8.64 3.74
CA ARG A 271 21.22 -7.43 4.40
C ARG A 271 22.37 -6.62 4.97
N GLN A 272 22.23 -5.29 4.89
CA GLN A 272 23.17 -4.40 5.54
C GLN A 272 23.17 -4.64 7.06
N SER A 273 24.36 -4.60 7.64
CA SER A 273 24.59 -4.75 9.07
C SER A 273 24.71 -3.39 9.75
N PHE A 274 25.00 -2.35 8.98
CA PHE A 274 25.18 -0.97 9.37
C PHE A 274 24.47 -0.03 8.42
N ASP A 275 24.19 1.19 8.81
CA ASP A 275 23.47 2.19 8.00
C ASP A 275 24.25 2.66 6.76
N PHE A 276 25.55 2.35 6.70
CA PHE A 276 26.49 2.83 5.68
C PHE A 276 27.05 1.74 4.74
N ASP A 277 26.70 0.46 4.94
CA ASP A 277 27.33 -0.66 4.20
C ASP A 277 26.49 -1.19 3.02
N CYS A 278 25.49 -0.42 2.55
CA CYS A 278 24.62 -0.82 1.44
C CYS A 278 25.40 -1.13 0.15
N GLY A 279 26.43 -0.36 -0.19
CA GLY A 279 27.28 -0.60 -1.37
C GLY A 279 28.09 -1.88 -1.25
N LEU A 280 28.68 -2.15 -0.08
CA LEU A 280 29.35 -3.39 0.22
C LEU A 280 28.40 -4.59 0.04
N LYS A 281 27.19 -4.52 0.60
CA LYS A 281 26.20 -5.60 0.51
C LYS A 281 25.70 -5.81 -0.92
N ALA A 282 25.47 -4.73 -1.66
CA ALA A 282 25.14 -4.82 -3.09
C ALA A 282 26.24 -5.56 -3.88
N LEU A 283 27.51 -5.21 -3.66
CA LEU A 283 28.62 -5.91 -4.28
C LEU A 283 28.71 -7.36 -3.83
N GLN A 284 28.57 -7.63 -2.52
CA GLN A 284 28.64 -8.98 -1.96
C GLN A 284 27.58 -9.92 -2.57
N MET A 285 26.34 -9.42 -2.76
CA MET A 285 25.29 -10.19 -3.43
C MET A 285 25.65 -10.56 -4.87
N VAL A 286 26.21 -9.62 -5.63
CA VAL A 286 26.61 -9.85 -7.03
C VAL A 286 27.82 -10.77 -7.11
N LEU A 287 28.80 -10.64 -6.24
CA LEU A 287 29.95 -11.56 -6.17
C LEU A 287 29.50 -12.99 -5.86
N ALA A 288 28.61 -13.15 -4.87
CA ALA A 288 28.07 -14.46 -4.50
C ALA A 288 27.27 -15.11 -5.64
N TYR A 289 26.58 -14.33 -6.47
CA TYR A 289 25.89 -14.80 -7.66
C TYR A 289 26.85 -15.48 -8.66
N TYR A 290 28.06 -14.97 -8.78
CA TYR A 290 29.13 -15.54 -9.60
C TYR A 290 30.06 -16.52 -8.83
N GLY A 291 29.67 -16.95 -7.63
CA GLY A 291 30.38 -17.94 -6.82
C GLY A 291 31.63 -17.43 -6.11
N VAL A 292 31.75 -16.13 -5.98
CA VAL A 292 32.80 -15.50 -5.18
C VAL A 292 32.22 -15.14 -3.82
N GLU A 293 32.54 -15.94 -2.81
CA GLU A 293 32.09 -15.74 -1.43
C GLU A 293 33.19 -14.98 -0.65
N GLU A 294 32.82 -13.81 -0.16
CA GLU A 294 33.71 -12.96 0.64
C GLU A 294 33.08 -12.67 2.00
N ARG A 295 33.91 -12.68 3.04
CA ARG A 295 33.49 -12.33 4.37
C ARG A 295 33.27 -10.83 4.50
N GLU A 296 32.21 -10.44 5.19
CA GLU A 296 31.82 -9.05 5.40
C GLU A 296 32.94 -8.21 6.04
N ASP A 297 33.58 -8.73 7.10
CA ASP A 297 34.65 -8.05 7.80
C ASP A 297 35.89 -7.77 6.94
N LEU A 298 36.20 -8.68 6.00
CA LEU A 298 37.25 -8.46 5.03
C LEU A 298 36.84 -7.44 3.96
N LEU A 299 35.60 -7.52 3.47
CA LEU A 299 35.07 -6.56 2.51
C LEU A 299 35.02 -5.14 3.09
N LEU A 300 34.59 -4.95 4.32
CA LEU A 300 34.59 -3.64 5.01
C LEU A 300 36.00 -3.01 4.96
N SER A 301 37.00 -3.81 5.29
CA SER A 301 38.41 -3.35 5.31
C SER A 301 38.97 -3.10 3.90
N GLU A 302 38.73 -4.03 2.96
CA GLU A 302 39.29 -3.93 1.60
C GLU A 302 38.63 -2.86 0.73
N LEU A 303 37.34 -2.57 0.96
CA LEU A 303 36.60 -1.52 0.27
C LEU A 303 36.74 -0.14 0.94
N GLY A 304 37.31 -0.09 2.15
CA GLY A 304 37.39 1.16 2.89
C GLY A 304 35.99 1.75 3.17
N THR A 305 35.02 0.88 3.47
CA THR A 305 33.66 1.29 3.79
C THR A 305 33.61 1.92 5.18
N GLU A 306 33.20 3.17 5.26
CA GLU A 306 33.23 3.97 6.51
C GLU A 306 31.86 4.63 6.77
N PRO A 307 31.51 4.91 8.05
CA PRO A 307 30.22 5.50 8.41
C PRO A 307 29.91 6.83 7.70
N GLU A 308 30.92 7.67 7.51
CA GLU A 308 30.74 9.01 6.93
C GLU A 308 30.70 9.01 5.41
N LEU A 309 31.31 8.00 4.76
CA LEU A 309 31.51 7.97 3.31
C LEU A 309 30.77 6.83 2.62
N GLY A 310 30.28 5.82 3.37
CA GLY A 310 29.72 4.61 2.77
C GLY A 310 30.77 3.80 2.00
N THR A 311 30.42 3.19 0.89
CA THR A 311 31.31 2.36 0.05
C THR A 311 31.72 3.11 -1.22
N PRO A 312 33.01 3.44 -1.40
CA PRO A 312 33.47 4.13 -2.62
C PRO A 312 33.29 3.30 -3.89
N VAL A 313 32.81 3.93 -4.98
CA VAL A 313 32.64 3.28 -6.29
C VAL A 313 33.96 2.70 -6.82
N SER A 314 35.05 3.48 -6.74
CA SER A 314 36.39 3.06 -7.19
C SER A 314 36.86 1.81 -6.48
N ALA A 315 36.63 1.70 -5.17
CA ALA A 315 37.00 0.53 -4.38
C ALA A 315 36.23 -0.74 -4.81
N MET A 316 34.92 -0.60 -5.11
CA MET A 316 34.11 -1.71 -5.63
C MET A 316 34.64 -2.20 -7.00
N VAL A 317 34.97 -1.27 -7.90
CA VAL A 317 35.50 -1.57 -9.22
C VAL A 317 36.85 -2.30 -9.11
N GLU A 318 37.81 -1.74 -8.37
CA GLU A 318 39.14 -2.31 -8.16
C GLU A 318 39.07 -3.69 -7.49
N PHE A 319 38.20 -3.84 -6.50
CA PHE A 319 38.00 -5.11 -5.81
C PHE A 319 37.51 -6.19 -6.80
N ALA A 320 36.48 -5.91 -7.58
CA ALA A 320 35.90 -6.84 -8.54
C ALA A 320 36.94 -7.22 -9.63
N GLN A 321 37.72 -6.25 -10.11
CA GLN A 321 38.81 -6.49 -11.08
C GLN A 321 39.89 -7.41 -10.50
N ARG A 322 40.30 -7.20 -9.25
CA ARG A 322 41.26 -8.11 -8.55
C ARG A 322 40.72 -9.54 -8.40
N ARG A 323 39.41 -9.72 -8.37
CA ARG A 323 38.72 -11.04 -8.34
C ARG A 323 38.54 -11.63 -9.75
N GLY A 324 39.04 -10.96 -10.79
CA GLY A 324 39.04 -11.45 -12.17
C GLY A 324 37.78 -11.18 -12.96
N PHE A 325 37.01 -10.16 -12.57
CA PHE A 325 35.86 -9.69 -13.33
C PHE A 325 36.27 -8.61 -14.34
N GLU A 326 35.58 -8.58 -15.47
CA GLU A 326 35.49 -7.42 -16.32
C GLU A 326 34.39 -6.51 -15.76
N VAL A 327 34.72 -5.25 -15.50
CA VAL A 327 33.79 -4.31 -14.84
C VAL A 327 33.42 -3.18 -15.77
N ARG A 328 32.12 -2.98 -16.02
CA ARG A 328 31.61 -1.77 -16.65
C ARG A 328 30.94 -0.95 -15.56
N ALA A 329 31.49 0.21 -15.25
CA ALA A 329 30.94 1.12 -14.23
C ALA A 329 31.03 2.58 -14.69
N GLY A 330 30.06 3.41 -14.34
CA GLY A 330 30.07 4.83 -14.65
C GLY A 330 28.67 5.45 -14.71
N PRO A 331 28.61 6.76 -14.96
CA PRO A 331 27.35 7.50 -15.14
C PRO A 331 26.75 7.29 -16.55
N ASP A 332 25.64 7.99 -16.79
CA ASP A 332 24.96 8.12 -18.09
C ASP A 332 24.41 6.81 -18.69
N TRP A 333 24.09 5.82 -17.85
CA TRP A 333 23.35 4.65 -18.30
C TRP A 333 21.90 5.00 -18.63
N THR A 334 21.34 4.29 -19.60
CA THR A 334 19.92 4.34 -19.92
C THR A 334 19.14 3.19 -19.29
N LEU A 335 17.83 3.29 -19.23
CA LEU A 335 16.97 2.16 -18.85
C LEU A 335 17.18 0.95 -19.77
N ASP A 336 17.41 1.19 -21.06
CA ASP A 336 17.62 0.12 -22.03
C ASP A 336 18.98 -0.57 -21.81
N ASP A 337 20.01 0.16 -21.39
CA ASP A 337 21.29 -0.46 -20.96
C ASP A 337 21.08 -1.39 -19.77
N VAL A 338 20.34 -0.95 -18.76
CA VAL A 338 20.04 -1.78 -17.57
C VAL A 338 19.24 -3.03 -17.97
N LYS A 339 18.18 -2.86 -18.78
CA LYS A 339 17.35 -3.98 -19.24
C LYS A 339 18.15 -4.97 -20.08
N ALA A 340 19.02 -4.49 -20.96
CA ALA A 340 19.90 -5.36 -21.77
C ALA A 340 20.79 -6.24 -20.87
N GLN A 341 21.39 -5.68 -19.81
CA GLN A 341 22.19 -6.46 -18.86
C GLN A 341 21.36 -7.52 -18.14
N ILE A 342 20.15 -7.16 -17.71
CA ILE A 342 19.21 -8.11 -17.04
C ILE A 342 18.81 -9.23 -18.02
N ASP A 343 18.55 -8.92 -19.29
CA ASP A 343 18.20 -9.92 -20.32
C ASP A 343 19.35 -10.91 -20.59
N GLU A 344 20.59 -10.45 -20.44
CA GLU A 344 21.81 -11.27 -20.54
C GLU A 344 22.12 -12.04 -19.25
N GLY A 345 21.37 -11.80 -18.15
CA GLY A 345 21.55 -12.47 -16.87
C GLY A 345 22.56 -11.79 -15.93
N HIS A 346 22.89 -10.52 -16.21
CA HIS A 346 23.83 -9.75 -15.40
C HIS A 346 23.10 -8.76 -14.48
N PRO A 347 23.14 -8.94 -13.15
CA PRO A 347 22.58 -7.98 -12.20
C PRO A 347 23.36 -6.67 -12.20
N VAL A 348 22.65 -5.54 -12.12
CA VAL A 348 23.26 -4.20 -12.20
C VAL A 348 23.17 -3.50 -10.85
N ILE A 349 24.29 -3.15 -10.25
CA ILE A 349 24.34 -2.28 -9.07
C ILE A 349 24.07 -0.85 -9.52
N VAL A 350 23.14 -0.17 -8.89
CA VAL A 350 22.80 1.22 -9.17
C VAL A 350 22.81 2.04 -7.88
N LEU A 351 22.98 3.35 -8.03
CA LEU A 351 22.99 4.31 -6.93
C LEU A 351 21.75 5.20 -7.05
N VAL A 352 20.88 5.13 -6.04
CA VAL A 352 19.58 5.81 -6.05
C VAL A 352 19.36 6.60 -4.77
N GLN A 353 18.40 7.53 -4.78
CA GLN A 353 17.89 8.15 -3.57
C GLN A 353 16.74 7.30 -3.01
N ALA A 354 16.87 6.83 -1.76
CA ALA A 354 15.88 5.94 -1.14
C ALA A 354 15.77 6.17 0.37
N TRP A 355 14.67 5.66 0.96
CA TRP A 355 14.42 5.60 2.41
C TRP A 355 14.40 6.95 3.13
N ALA A 356 14.03 8.04 2.43
CA ALA A 356 13.85 9.35 3.06
C ALA A 356 12.82 9.30 4.19
N GLU A 357 13.04 10.07 5.25
CA GLU A 357 12.15 10.16 6.42
C GLU A 357 10.72 10.61 6.07
N ARG A 358 10.56 11.36 4.97
CA ARG A 358 9.27 11.84 4.49
C ARG A 358 9.03 11.46 3.04
N ARG A 359 7.77 11.42 2.67
CA ARG A 359 7.38 11.23 1.28
C ARG A 359 7.80 12.43 0.43
N MET A 360 8.34 12.14 -0.75
CA MET A 360 8.78 13.12 -1.73
C MET A 360 8.04 12.95 -3.07
N SER A 361 7.78 14.07 -3.73
CA SER A 361 7.35 14.10 -5.12
C SER A 361 8.52 13.77 -6.07
N LEU A 362 8.21 13.44 -7.33
CA LEU A 362 9.25 13.19 -8.34
C LEU A 362 10.18 14.39 -8.53
N SER A 363 9.67 15.62 -8.38
CA SER A 363 10.49 16.84 -8.49
C SER A 363 11.40 17.06 -7.29
N GLU A 364 11.00 16.61 -6.11
CA GLU A 364 11.84 16.64 -4.91
C GLU A 364 12.93 15.57 -5.01
N TRP A 365 12.57 14.34 -5.40
CA TRP A 365 13.54 13.27 -5.62
C TRP A 365 14.66 13.66 -6.58
N ARG A 366 14.35 14.31 -7.71
CA ARG A 366 15.36 14.80 -8.67
C ARG A 366 16.37 15.78 -8.11
N ARG A 367 16.09 16.41 -6.98
CA ARG A 367 16.95 17.41 -6.32
C ARG A 367 17.54 16.93 -5.01
N ASN A 368 17.14 15.78 -4.57
CA ASN A 368 17.65 15.15 -3.37
C ASN A 368 19.01 14.50 -3.63
N PHE A 369 19.95 14.66 -2.71
CA PHE A 369 21.27 14.02 -2.69
C PHE A 369 21.67 13.62 -1.27
N ASP A 370 20.69 13.55 -0.36
CA ASP A 370 20.92 13.30 1.07
C ASP A 370 20.60 11.84 1.46
N ASP A 371 19.83 11.11 0.61
CA ASP A 371 19.33 9.78 0.89
C ASP A 371 19.96 8.73 -0.06
N GLY A 372 21.28 8.84 -0.31
CA GLY A 372 22.01 7.96 -1.23
C GLY A 372 22.02 6.49 -0.80
N HIS A 373 21.70 5.59 -1.72
CA HIS A 373 21.56 4.17 -1.43
C HIS A 373 21.92 3.29 -2.61
N TYR A 374 22.72 2.23 -2.36
CA TYR A 374 23.03 1.22 -3.35
C TYR A 374 22.00 0.08 -3.32
N VAL A 375 21.48 -0.26 -4.50
CA VAL A 375 20.61 -1.42 -4.72
C VAL A 375 21.05 -2.20 -5.96
N VAL A 376 20.60 -3.44 -6.08
CA VAL A 376 20.89 -4.28 -7.24
C VAL A 376 19.63 -4.46 -8.07
N VAL A 377 19.62 -3.96 -9.31
CA VAL A 377 18.56 -4.27 -10.27
C VAL A 377 18.68 -5.75 -10.65
N VAL A 378 17.60 -6.50 -10.45
CA VAL A 378 17.56 -7.94 -10.70
C VAL A 378 16.51 -8.36 -11.72
N GLY A 379 15.67 -7.43 -12.15
CA GLY A 379 14.61 -7.74 -13.10
C GLY A 379 13.78 -6.53 -13.47
N TYR A 380 12.89 -6.72 -14.43
CA TYR A 380 11.90 -5.73 -14.80
C TYR A 380 10.65 -6.39 -15.39
N GLU A 381 9.52 -5.70 -15.36
CA GLU A 381 8.30 -6.06 -16.08
C GLU A 381 7.53 -4.80 -16.48
N GLY A 382 7.29 -4.62 -17.78
CA GLY A 382 6.67 -3.42 -18.32
C GLY A 382 7.50 -2.17 -17.99
N ASP A 383 6.91 -1.26 -17.19
CA ASP A 383 7.53 -0.03 -16.72
C ASP A 383 8.10 -0.14 -15.29
N SER A 384 8.11 -1.31 -14.69
CA SER A 384 8.57 -1.54 -13.32
C SER A 384 9.91 -2.25 -13.30
N LEU A 385 10.84 -1.78 -12.44
CA LEU A 385 12.12 -2.40 -12.16
C LEU A 385 12.09 -3.03 -10.77
N PHE A 386 12.78 -4.15 -10.61
CA PHE A 386 12.86 -4.92 -9.37
C PHE A 386 14.27 -4.91 -8.81
N PHE A 387 14.38 -4.74 -7.50
CA PHE A 387 15.66 -4.58 -6.83
C PHE A 387 15.81 -5.57 -5.68
N GLU A 388 17.00 -6.14 -5.54
CA GLU A 388 17.45 -6.64 -4.25
C GLU A 388 18.07 -5.46 -3.50
N ASP A 389 17.49 -5.16 -2.36
CA ASP A 389 17.76 -3.96 -1.57
C ASP A 389 18.36 -4.36 -0.22
N PRO A 390 19.61 -3.96 0.09
CA PRO A 390 20.25 -4.30 1.36
C PRO A 390 19.50 -3.80 2.60
N ALA A 391 18.73 -2.72 2.49
CA ALA A 391 17.97 -2.15 3.61
C ALA A 391 16.61 -2.83 3.84
N SER A 392 16.13 -3.66 2.90
CA SER A 392 14.80 -4.25 2.96
C SER A 392 14.82 -5.77 3.10
N PHE A 393 13.92 -6.34 3.91
CA PHE A 393 13.70 -7.80 3.98
C PHE A 393 12.95 -8.36 2.78
N HIS A 394 12.40 -7.47 1.94
CA HIS A 394 11.64 -7.83 0.75
C HIS A 394 12.33 -7.25 -0.47
N ARG A 395 12.14 -7.92 -1.62
CA ARG A 395 12.48 -7.33 -2.90
C ARG A 395 11.68 -6.05 -3.08
N THR A 396 12.35 -4.96 -3.44
CA THR A 396 11.75 -3.65 -3.67
C THR A 396 11.52 -3.40 -5.16
N TRP A 397 10.75 -2.40 -5.50
CA TRP A 397 10.49 -2.05 -6.88
C TRP A 397 10.14 -0.57 -7.04
N LEU A 398 10.36 -0.04 -8.23
CA LEU A 398 9.99 1.32 -8.63
C LEU A 398 9.42 1.30 -10.05
N LYS A 399 8.47 2.20 -10.35
CA LYS A 399 8.13 2.51 -11.74
C LYS A 399 9.26 3.28 -12.41
N ALA A 400 9.45 3.10 -13.72
CA ALA A 400 10.53 3.72 -14.47
C ALA A 400 10.60 5.26 -14.33
N PRO A 401 9.48 6.03 -14.35
CA PRO A 401 9.55 7.47 -14.09
C PRO A 401 10.08 7.83 -12.70
N GLU A 402 9.74 7.04 -11.69
CA GLU A 402 10.21 7.25 -10.32
C GLU A 402 11.68 6.83 -10.18
N PHE A 403 12.06 5.67 -10.73
CA PHE A 403 13.45 5.26 -10.77
C PHE A 403 14.34 6.31 -11.44
N LEU A 404 13.97 6.83 -12.60
CA LEU A 404 14.70 7.89 -13.29
C LEU A 404 14.81 9.18 -12.47
N ALA A 405 13.81 9.49 -11.64
CA ALA A 405 13.84 10.65 -10.77
C ALA A 405 14.77 10.48 -9.57
N ARG A 406 15.04 9.23 -9.15
CA ARG A 406 15.87 8.87 -8.00
C ARG A 406 17.27 8.38 -8.38
N TRP A 407 17.52 8.07 -9.65
CA TRP A 407 18.74 7.40 -10.13
C TRP A 407 19.91 8.36 -10.26
N HIS A 408 20.41 8.81 -9.16
CA HIS A 408 21.56 9.70 -9.01
C HIS A 408 22.03 9.76 -7.57
N ASP A 409 23.27 10.18 -7.35
CA ASP A 409 23.85 10.50 -6.05
C ASP A 409 25.17 11.26 -6.22
N LEU A 410 25.86 11.47 -5.10
CA LEU A 410 27.24 11.94 -5.06
C LEU A 410 28.19 10.73 -4.92
N ASP A 411 29.31 10.73 -5.58
CA ASP A 411 30.40 9.81 -5.23
C ASP A 411 30.90 10.16 -3.83
N PRO A 412 30.87 9.22 -2.88
CA PRO A 412 31.20 9.53 -1.50
C PRO A 412 32.66 9.94 -1.29
N SER A 413 33.56 9.55 -2.18
CA SER A 413 35.00 9.84 -2.08
C SER A 413 35.42 11.15 -2.77
N THR A 414 34.73 11.52 -3.86
CA THR A 414 35.09 12.71 -4.68
C THR A 414 34.09 13.85 -4.56
N GLY A 415 32.86 13.57 -4.14
CA GLY A 415 31.73 14.51 -4.15
C GLY A 415 31.20 14.83 -5.56
N GLU A 416 31.62 14.10 -6.59
CA GLU A 416 31.13 14.26 -7.95
C GLU A 416 29.71 13.71 -8.09
N LYS A 417 28.89 14.35 -8.92
CA LYS A 417 27.53 13.88 -9.21
C LYS A 417 27.56 12.67 -10.13
N LEU A 418 27.04 11.57 -9.64
CA LEU A 418 26.84 10.33 -10.39
C LEU A 418 25.39 10.27 -10.87
N MET A 419 25.14 10.77 -12.06
CA MET A 419 23.83 10.70 -12.70
C MET A 419 23.68 9.38 -13.43
N GLN A 420 22.58 8.65 -13.17
CA GLN A 420 22.30 7.38 -13.85
C GLN A 420 23.47 6.40 -13.78
N PHE A 421 24.04 6.24 -12.58
CA PHE A 421 25.18 5.37 -12.35
C PHE A 421 24.77 3.89 -12.40
N GLY A 422 25.55 3.09 -13.15
CA GLY A 422 25.44 1.65 -13.19
C GLY A 422 26.78 0.97 -13.02
N LEU A 423 26.82 -0.20 -12.36
CA LEU A 423 27.97 -1.08 -12.24
C LEU A 423 27.54 -2.52 -12.51
N VAL A 424 28.19 -3.18 -13.45
CA VAL A 424 27.93 -4.58 -13.81
C VAL A 424 29.24 -5.34 -13.90
N LEU A 425 29.18 -6.62 -13.50
CA LEU A 425 30.32 -7.55 -13.52
C LEU A 425 30.13 -8.59 -14.62
N HIS A 426 31.16 -8.81 -15.41
CA HIS A 426 31.21 -9.81 -16.49
C HIS A 426 32.41 -10.77 -16.35
N GLY A 427 32.48 -11.78 -17.20
CA GLY A 427 33.62 -12.68 -17.32
C GLY A 427 33.58 -13.92 -16.45
N LYS A 428 32.45 -14.11 -15.69
CA LYS A 428 32.20 -15.37 -14.96
C LYS A 428 30.75 -15.83 -15.15
N GLU A 429 30.57 -17.15 -15.11
CA GLU A 429 29.24 -17.75 -15.18
C GLU A 429 28.57 -17.74 -13.82
N PRO A 430 27.24 -17.50 -13.76
CA PRO A 430 26.48 -17.60 -12.54
C PRO A 430 26.52 -19.00 -11.93
N VAL A 431 26.64 -19.10 -10.60
CA VAL A 431 26.53 -20.39 -9.91
C VAL A 431 25.07 -20.67 -9.57
N GLY A 432 24.57 -21.80 -10.08
CA GLY A 432 23.20 -22.23 -9.75
C GLY A 432 23.05 -22.55 -8.26
N LYS A 433 21.85 -22.29 -7.72
CA LYS A 433 21.43 -22.60 -6.33
C LYS A 433 21.16 -24.11 -6.10
N GLY A 434 21.95 -25.01 -6.66
CA GLY A 434 21.79 -26.45 -6.44
C GLY A 434 22.17 -26.88 -5.03
N LEU A 435 21.52 -27.96 -4.55
CA LEU A 435 21.93 -28.59 -3.29
C LEU A 435 23.35 -29.10 -3.39
N ARG A 436 24.18 -28.78 -2.40
CA ARG A 436 25.53 -29.31 -2.25
C ARG A 436 25.64 -30.06 -0.92
N PRO A 437 26.27 -31.27 -0.88
CA PRO A 437 26.51 -31.94 0.38
C PRO A 437 27.48 -31.12 1.24
N MET A 438 27.22 -31.05 2.54
CA MET A 438 28.22 -30.57 3.49
C MET A 438 29.34 -31.63 3.56
N GLN A 439 30.54 -31.22 3.25
CA GLN A 439 31.76 -32.05 3.35
C GLN A 439 32.49 -31.75 4.64
#